data_6fcfd33ea0c093c76873db6c24c0f60f
#
_entry.id   6fcfd33ea0c093c76873db6c24c0f60f
#
_cell.length_a   1.000
_cell.length_b   1.000
_cell.length_c   1.000
_cell.angle_alpha   90.00
_cell.angle_beta   90.00
_cell.angle_gamma   90.00
#
_symmetry.space_group_name_H-M   'P 1'
#
loop_
_entity.id
_entity.type
_entity.pdbx_description
1 polymer ?
#
loop_
_entity_poly.entity_id
_entity_poly.type
_entity_poly.pdbx_seq_one_letter_code
_entity_poly.pdbx_strand_id
1 'polypeptide(L)'
;MAISADDLGQLSTEDLGVLVREAMSVLAQRGDQEAFAQLLTMSAHAGQCLGEGARRLASAESWTQVADLSGVSRQAVWSRWRT
;
A
#
# COMPACT_ATOMS: atom_id res chain seq x y z
N MET A 1 11.74 -4.20 18.67
CA MET A 1 11.18 -2.84 18.73
C MET A 1 9.69 -2.89 18.42
N ALA A 2 8.89 -2.35 19.30
CA ALA A 2 7.45 -2.31 19.10
C ALA A 2 7.08 -0.95 18.52
N ILE A 3 6.45 -0.97 17.34
CA ILE A 3 5.92 0.25 16.72
C ILE A 3 4.40 0.14 16.78
N SER A 4 3.76 1.08 17.47
CA SER A 4 2.31 1.07 17.60
C SER A 4 1.64 1.74 16.40
N ALA A 5 0.37 1.41 16.18
CA ALA A 5 -0.44 2.06 15.16
C ALA A 5 -0.56 3.57 15.41
N ASP A 6 -0.60 3.97 16.69
CA ASP A 6 -0.70 5.38 17.06
C ASP A 6 0.57 6.15 16.66
N ASP A 7 1.75 5.54 16.87
CA ASP A 7 3.02 6.15 16.45
C ASP A 7 3.07 6.33 14.93
N LEU A 8 2.65 5.30 14.18
CA LEU A 8 2.61 5.36 12.72
C LEU A 8 1.61 6.41 12.23
N GLY A 9 0.47 6.52 12.90
CA GLY A 9 -0.57 7.47 12.52
C GLY A 9 -0.15 8.92 12.64
N GLN A 10 0.92 9.22 13.39
CA GLN A 10 1.44 10.58 13.54
C GLN A 10 2.40 10.97 12.42
N LEU A 11 2.86 10.02 11.62
CA LEU A 11 3.75 10.30 10.50
C LEU A 11 2.97 10.87 9.32
N SER A 12 3.65 11.68 8.51
CA SER A 12 3.06 12.13 7.25
C SER A 12 2.89 10.96 6.29
N THR A 13 2.01 11.10 5.32
CA THR A 13 1.82 10.08 4.29
C THR A 13 3.11 9.78 3.55
N GLU A 14 3.88 10.83 3.23
CA GLU A 14 5.18 10.65 2.56
C GLU A 14 6.15 9.86 3.42
N ASP A 15 6.26 10.19 4.70
CA ASP A 15 7.16 9.51 5.62
C ASP A 15 6.77 8.04 5.80
N LEU A 16 5.47 7.74 5.86
CA LEU A 16 4.99 6.35 5.89
C LEU A 16 5.46 5.58 4.66
N GLY A 17 5.33 6.18 3.47
CA GLY A 17 5.77 5.55 2.24
C GLY A 17 7.27 5.28 2.23
N VAL A 18 8.07 6.25 2.68
CA VAL A 18 9.52 6.09 2.79
C VAL A 18 9.86 4.95 3.74
N LEU A 19 9.24 4.93 4.91
CA LEU A 19 9.49 3.91 5.93
C LEU A 19 9.22 2.50 5.38
N VAL A 20 8.11 2.31 4.69
CA VAL A 20 7.75 1.02 4.12
C VAL A 20 8.78 0.58 3.07
N ARG A 21 9.14 1.47 2.15
CA ARG A 21 10.13 1.14 1.11
C ARG A 21 11.49 0.80 1.70
N GLU A 22 11.93 1.57 2.70
CA GLU A 22 13.21 1.31 3.37
C GLU A 22 13.19 -0.04 4.08
N ALA A 23 12.13 -0.36 4.80
CA ALA A 23 12.00 -1.62 5.50
C ALA A 23 12.01 -2.80 4.52
N MET A 24 11.31 -2.68 3.40
CA MET A 24 11.27 -3.72 2.37
C MET A 24 12.64 -3.92 1.74
N SER A 25 13.38 -2.84 1.49
CA SER A 25 14.73 -2.91 0.94
C SER A 25 15.68 -3.65 1.89
N VAL A 26 15.58 -3.38 3.19
CA VAL A 26 16.39 -4.08 4.20
C VAL A 26 16.05 -5.58 4.20
N LEU A 27 14.78 -5.94 4.13
CA LEU A 27 14.37 -7.35 4.05
C LEU A 27 14.97 -8.04 2.83
N ALA A 28 14.93 -7.38 1.67
CA ALA A 28 15.50 -7.93 0.45
C ALA A 28 17.02 -8.16 0.58
N GLN A 29 17.72 -7.25 1.24
CA GLN A 29 19.17 -7.34 1.44
C GLN A 29 19.56 -8.46 2.39
N ARG A 30 18.69 -8.80 3.35
CA ARG A 30 18.98 -9.90 4.29
C ARG A 30 19.06 -11.25 3.61
N GLY A 31 18.20 -11.48 2.61
CA GLY A 31 18.28 -12.66 1.74
C GLY A 31 18.04 -14.00 2.43
N ASP A 32 17.48 -14.02 3.63
CA ASP A 32 17.15 -15.26 4.32
C ASP A 32 15.69 -15.66 4.12
N GLN A 33 15.36 -16.88 4.56
CA GLN A 33 14.00 -17.41 4.36
C GLN A 33 12.94 -16.60 5.08
N GLU A 34 13.23 -16.15 6.30
CA GLU A 34 12.27 -15.37 7.08
C GLU A 34 11.99 -14.02 6.41
N ALA A 35 13.04 -13.34 5.94
CA ALA A 35 12.88 -12.07 5.25
C ALA A 35 12.06 -12.24 3.96
N PHE A 36 12.31 -13.31 3.20
CA PHE A 36 11.55 -13.58 1.99
C PHE A 36 10.08 -13.86 2.31
N ALA A 37 9.81 -14.64 3.37
CA ALA A 37 8.44 -14.90 3.80
C ALA A 37 7.72 -13.62 4.18
N GLN A 38 8.40 -12.68 4.85
CA GLN A 38 7.83 -11.37 5.17
C GLN A 38 7.51 -10.58 3.91
N LEU A 39 8.39 -10.60 2.91
CA LEU A 39 8.12 -9.92 1.64
C LEU A 39 6.91 -10.49 0.91
N LEU A 40 6.74 -11.80 0.94
CA LEU A 40 5.56 -12.45 0.35
C LEU A 40 4.28 -11.99 1.05
N THR A 41 4.30 -11.95 2.39
CA THR A 41 3.17 -11.47 3.19
C THR A 41 2.85 -10.01 2.86
N MET A 42 3.88 -9.17 2.72
CA MET A 42 3.71 -7.76 2.38
C MET A 42 3.12 -7.57 0.99
N SER A 43 3.52 -8.41 0.02
CA SER A 43 2.99 -8.33 -1.34
C SER A 43 1.48 -8.57 -1.33
N ALA A 44 1.02 -9.60 -0.62
CA ALA A 44 -0.40 -9.89 -0.49
C ALA A 44 -1.15 -8.77 0.24
N HIS A 45 -0.57 -8.29 1.34
CA HIS A 45 -1.18 -7.22 2.13
C HIS A 45 -1.26 -5.90 1.35
N ALA A 46 -0.22 -5.60 0.57
CA ALA A 46 -0.22 -4.40 -0.27
C ALA A 46 -1.38 -4.39 -1.26
N GLY A 47 -1.71 -5.54 -1.83
CA GLY A 47 -2.86 -5.66 -2.72
C GLY A 47 -4.18 -5.34 -2.03
N GLN A 48 -4.35 -5.83 -0.80
CA GLN A 48 -5.54 -5.52 0.00
C GLN A 48 -5.62 -4.04 0.35
N CYS A 49 -4.49 -3.44 0.73
CA CYS A 49 -4.42 -2.02 1.05
C CYS A 49 -4.69 -1.14 -0.17
N LEU A 50 -4.22 -1.55 -1.35
CA LEU A 50 -4.52 -0.83 -2.60
C LEU A 50 -6.03 -0.78 -2.85
N GLY A 51 -6.71 -1.91 -2.70
CA GLY A 51 -8.16 -1.96 -2.89
C GLY A 51 -8.90 -1.07 -1.91
N GLU A 52 -8.54 -1.14 -0.64
CA GLU A 52 -9.16 -0.30 0.40
C GLU A 52 -8.87 1.18 0.13
N GLY A 53 -7.62 1.53 -0.18
CA GLY A 53 -7.23 2.90 -0.49
C GLY A 53 -7.94 3.45 -1.72
N ALA A 54 -8.09 2.63 -2.76
CA ALA A 54 -8.80 3.02 -3.97
C ALA A 54 -10.27 3.35 -3.68
N ARG A 55 -10.93 2.50 -2.88
CA ARG A 55 -12.34 2.73 -2.50
C ARG A 55 -12.51 3.97 -1.63
N ARG A 56 -11.58 4.22 -0.71
CA ARG A 56 -11.61 5.42 0.13
C ARG A 56 -11.41 6.68 -0.70
N LEU A 57 -10.44 6.66 -1.62
CA LEU A 57 -10.21 7.80 -2.51
C LEU A 57 -11.38 8.04 -3.44
N ALA A 58 -11.97 6.98 -4.01
CA ALA A 58 -13.14 7.09 -4.87
C ALA A 58 -14.34 7.67 -4.12
N SER A 59 -14.50 7.30 -2.85
CA SER A 59 -15.58 7.82 -2.01
C SER A 59 -15.37 9.29 -1.66
N ALA A 60 -14.14 9.68 -1.39
CA ALA A 60 -13.79 11.08 -1.03
C ALA A 60 -13.77 11.99 -2.27
N GLU A 61 -13.35 11.48 -3.42
CA GLU A 61 -13.21 12.24 -4.65
C GLU A 61 -13.96 11.57 -5.80
N SER A 62 -13.31 10.64 -6.53
CA SER A 62 -13.98 9.94 -7.64
C SER A 62 -13.13 8.77 -8.13
N TRP A 63 -13.77 7.84 -8.85
CA TRP A 63 -13.04 6.78 -9.57
C TRP A 63 -12.15 7.33 -10.69
N THR A 64 -12.49 8.50 -11.24
CA THR A 64 -11.64 9.18 -12.22
C THR A 64 -10.29 9.54 -11.59
N GLN A 65 -10.28 10.03 -10.36
CA GLN A 65 -9.05 10.36 -9.66
C GLN A 65 -8.21 9.12 -9.40
N VAL A 66 -8.84 8.02 -9.01
CA VAL A 66 -8.14 6.73 -8.83
C VAL A 66 -7.49 6.30 -10.15
N ALA A 67 -8.22 6.42 -11.26
CA ALA A 67 -7.72 6.07 -12.58
C ALA A 67 -6.51 6.93 -12.99
N ASP A 68 -6.59 8.23 -12.75
CA ASP A 68 -5.51 9.16 -13.10
C ASP A 68 -4.22 8.79 -12.38
N LEU A 69 -4.30 8.49 -11.09
CA LEU A 69 -3.14 8.10 -10.30
C LEU A 69 -2.61 6.72 -10.67
N SER A 70 -3.50 5.80 -11.04
CA SER A 70 -3.14 4.42 -11.36
C SER A 70 -2.62 4.25 -12.79
N GLY A 71 -2.85 5.23 -13.66
CA GLY A 71 -2.43 5.14 -15.06
C GLY A 71 -3.26 4.19 -15.91
N VAL A 72 -4.47 3.84 -15.47
CA VAL A 72 -5.40 2.97 -16.20
C VAL A 72 -6.78 3.63 -16.30
N SER A 73 -7.67 3.06 -17.10
CA SER A 73 -8.99 3.65 -17.33
C SER A 73 -9.86 3.62 -16.07
N ARG A 74 -10.82 4.56 -16.00
CA ARG A 74 -11.81 4.63 -14.93
C ARG A 74 -12.57 3.31 -14.77
N GLN A 75 -12.96 2.71 -15.88
CA GLN A 75 -13.71 1.45 -15.86
C GLN A 75 -12.86 0.31 -15.31
N ALA A 76 -11.57 0.26 -15.66
CA ALA A 76 -10.67 -0.79 -15.18
C ALA A 76 -10.47 -0.71 -13.67
N VAL A 77 -10.23 0.48 -13.11
CA VAL A 77 -10.06 0.63 -11.65
C VAL A 77 -11.35 0.34 -10.91
N TRP A 78 -12.49 0.80 -11.45
CA TRP A 78 -13.79 0.53 -10.85
C TRP A 78 -14.08 -0.97 -10.79
N SER A 79 -13.87 -1.67 -11.91
CA SER A 79 -14.08 -3.13 -11.97
C SER A 79 -13.19 -3.89 -11.01
N ARG A 80 -11.96 -3.44 -10.83
CA ARG A 80 -10.98 -4.11 -9.99
C ARG A 80 -11.23 -3.86 -8.49
N TRP A 81 -11.60 -2.65 -8.10
CA TRP A 81 -11.59 -2.25 -6.69
C TRP A 81 -12.94 -1.83 -6.11
N ARG A 82 -14.03 -1.91 -6.86
CA ARG A 82 -15.35 -1.44 -6.41
C ARG A 82 -15.89 -2.14 -5.16
N THR A 83 -15.42 -3.32 -4.87
CA THR A 83 -15.90 -4.11 -3.72
C THR A 83 -14.79 -4.44 -2.73
#